data_8c6d0295f439e8790a7aa340dabfee4e
#
_entry.id   8c6d0295f439e8790a7aa340dabfee4e
#
_cell.length_a   1.000
_cell.length_b   1.000
_cell.length_c   1.000
_cell.angle_alpha   90.00
_cell.angle_beta   90.00
_cell.angle_gamma   90.00
#
_symmetry.space_group_name_H-M   'P 1'
#
loop_
_entity.id
_entity.type
_entity.pdbx_description
1 polymer ?
#
loop_
_entity_poly.entity_id
_entity_poly.type
_entity_poly.pdbx_seq_one_letter_code
_entity_poly.pdbx_strand_id
1 'polypeptide(L)'
;LYQFARQHLMNILLLTSSLGLLLAIAIVVYFVSSRKYQSSDSVANSYDQWTQDGILEYYWGEHIHLGHYGSPPEKKDFLAAKADFVAEMVSWGGLDKLPTGATLLDVGCGIGGSSRILARDYGFAVTGITISPKQVARAKELTPPDVNARFLVDDAMALSFPDESFDVVWSIEAGPHMPDKAVFAQELLRVLKPGGVLVVADWNQRDDRQKPLNFWERPVMRQLLDQWSHPAFASIEGFAEQLAATGLVDGEVMTADWTKATLPSWIDTIWQGVIRPQGWWQFGLTGLVKSVREVPTILLMRLAFGTGLCRFGMFRAVRAQSHLQASQQESLTSVM
;
A
#
# COMPACT_ATOMS: atom_id res chain seq x y z
N LEU A 1 -54.83 26.24 -6.73
CA LEU A 1 -54.19 24.97 -7.09
C LEU A 1 -53.12 25.15 -8.18
N TYR A 2 -53.44 25.77 -9.33
CA TYR A 2 -52.49 25.93 -10.46
C TYR A 2 -51.26 26.79 -10.09
N GLN A 3 -51.39 27.90 -9.40
CA GLN A 3 -50.30 28.73 -8.93
C GLN A 3 -49.40 27.99 -7.91
N PHE A 4 -49.99 27.22 -7.02
CA PHE A 4 -49.26 26.42 -6.04
C PHE A 4 -48.42 25.32 -6.72
N ALA A 5 -49.00 24.61 -7.68
CA ALA A 5 -48.31 23.60 -8.45
C ALA A 5 -47.13 24.17 -9.27
N ARG A 6 -47.34 25.35 -9.88
CA ARG A 6 -46.31 26.07 -10.65
C ARG A 6 -45.14 26.52 -9.76
N GLN A 7 -45.43 27.00 -8.55
CA GLN A 7 -44.43 27.43 -7.57
C GLN A 7 -43.60 26.21 -7.09
N HIS A 8 -44.26 25.08 -6.79
CA HIS A 8 -43.58 23.85 -6.42
C HIS A 8 -42.67 23.31 -7.54
N LEU A 9 -43.15 23.28 -8.78
CA LEU A 9 -42.36 22.87 -9.94
C LEU A 9 -41.13 23.77 -10.13
N MET A 10 -41.29 25.07 -9.98
CA MET A 10 -40.20 26.04 -10.10
C MET A 10 -39.17 25.88 -8.99
N ASN A 11 -39.60 25.61 -7.75
CA ASN A 11 -38.70 25.33 -6.63
C ASN A 11 -37.93 24.01 -6.84
N ILE A 12 -38.56 22.97 -7.36
CA ILE A 12 -37.92 21.69 -7.71
C ILE A 12 -36.86 21.90 -8.81
N LEU A 13 -37.21 22.66 -9.86
CA LEU A 13 -36.27 22.97 -10.96
C LEU A 13 -35.08 23.81 -10.48
N LEU A 14 -35.28 24.77 -9.60
CA LEU A 14 -34.20 25.56 -8.99
C LEU A 14 -33.31 24.70 -8.09
N LEU A 15 -33.89 23.83 -7.27
CA LEU A 15 -33.14 22.89 -6.41
C LEU A 15 -32.32 21.90 -7.24
N THR A 16 -32.90 21.33 -8.29
CA THR A 16 -32.19 20.38 -9.16
C THR A 16 -31.09 21.06 -9.96
N SER A 17 -31.30 22.28 -10.47
CA SER A 17 -30.26 23.03 -11.18
C SER A 17 -29.12 23.46 -10.26
N SER A 18 -29.43 23.88 -9.02
CA SER A 18 -28.45 24.26 -8.02
C SER A 18 -27.60 23.04 -7.59
N LEU A 19 -28.24 21.88 -7.39
CA LEU A 19 -27.56 20.64 -7.06
C LEU A 19 -26.66 20.18 -8.22
N GLY A 20 -27.14 20.30 -9.46
CA GLY A 20 -26.36 20.01 -10.67
C GLY A 20 -25.12 20.91 -10.81
N LEU A 21 -25.27 22.21 -10.53
CA LEU A 21 -24.15 23.15 -10.53
C LEU A 21 -23.13 22.84 -9.43
N LEU A 22 -23.58 22.54 -8.22
CA LEU A 22 -22.69 22.16 -7.12
C LEU A 22 -21.92 20.87 -7.42
N LEU A 23 -22.59 19.89 -8.02
CA LEU A 23 -21.94 18.65 -8.46
C LEU A 23 -20.90 18.93 -9.56
N ALA A 24 -21.21 19.76 -10.53
CA ALA A 24 -20.27 20.16 -11.59
C ALA A 24 -19.04 20.88 -11.01
N ILE A 25 -19.25 21.80 -10.06
CA ILE A 25 -18.15 22.49 -9.35
C ILE A 25 -17.31 21.47 -8.57
N ALA A 26 -17.94 20.55 -7.85
CA ALA A 26 -17.24 19.51 -7.10
C ALA A 26 -16.38 18.61 -8.00
N ILE A 27 -16.90 18.24 -9.17
CA ILE A 27 -16.17 17.47 -10.19
C ILE A 27 -14.98 18.28 -10.71
N VAL A 28 -15.16 19.55 -11.05
CA VAL A 28 -14.06 20.41 -11.53
C VAL A 28 -12.99 20.56 -10.43
N VAL A 29 -13.39 20.82 -9.19
CA VAL A 29 -12.47 20.92 -8.04
C VAL A 29 -11.71 19.61 -7.86
N TYR A 30 -12.37 18.46 -7.95
CA TYR A 30 -11.74 17.15 -7.86
C TYR A 30 -10.64 16.96 -8.91
N PHE A 31 -10.92 17.29 -10.18
CA PHE A 31 -9.93 17.16 -11.26
C PHE A 31 -8.78 18.18 -11.16
N VAL A 32 -9.08 19.43 -10.81
CA VAL A 32 -8.06 20.51 -10.70
C VAL A 32 -7.16 20.31 -9.47
N SER A 33 -7.69 19.70 -8.40
CA SER A 33 -6.93 19.43 -7.17
C SER A 33 -6.12 18.15 -7.20
N SER A 34 -5.93 17.51 -8.36
CA SER A 34 -5.11 16.30 -8.50
C SER A 34 -3.65 16.57 -8.09
N ARG A 35 -3.05 15.58 -7.41
CA ARG A 35 -1.67 15.64 -6.90
C ARG A 35 -0.80 14.78 -7.82
N LYS A 36 -0.38 15.33 -8.95
CA LYS A 36 0.50 14.59 -9.87
C LYS A 36 1.81 14.24 -9.19
N TYR A 37 2.30 13.03 -9.45
CA TYR A 37 3.64 12.65 -9.05
C TYR A 37 4.67 13.62 -9.63
N GLN A 38 5.57 14.13 -8.79
CA GLN A 38 6.65 15.03 -9.20
C GLN A 38 8.02 14.45 -8.81
N SER A 39 8.14 13.96 -7.58
CA SER A 39 9.36 13.39 -7.02
C SER A 39 9.04 12.60 -5.75
N SER A 40 10.01 11.88 -5.22
CA SER A 40 9.94 11.26 -3.89
C SER A 40 9.60 12.27 -2.79
N ASP A 41 10.12 13.51 -2.87
CA ASP A 41 9.79 14.57 -1.92
C ASP A 41 8.29 14.94 -1.95
N SER A 42 7.64 14.89 -3.11
CA SER A 42 6.20 15.17 -3.21
C SER A 42 5.37 14.09 -2.50
N VAL A 43 5.84 12.84 -2.52
CA VAL A 43 5.25 11.72 -1.78
C VAL A 43 5.49 11.90 -0.29
N ALA A 44 6.73 12.16 0.14
CA ALA A 44 7.09 12.40 1.54
C ALA A 44 6.23 13.52 2.16
N ASN A 45 6.12 14.66 1.47
CA ASN A 45 5.30 15.79 1.92
C ASN A 45 3.81 15.44 2.05
N SER A 46 3.27 14.61 1.17
CA SER A 46 1.88 14.15 1.25
C SER A 46 1.65 13.29 2.50
N TYR A 47 2.54 12.34 2.76
CA TYR A 47 2.48 11.49 3.95
C TYR A 47 2.74 12.26 5.24
N ASP A 48 3.65 13.24 5.23
CA ASP A 48 3.87 14.14 6.36
C ASP A 48 2.60 14.92 6.74
N GLN A 49 1.89 15.46 5.75
CA GLN A 49 0.63 16.16 5.98
C GLN A 49 -0.46 15.22 6.55
N TRP A 50 -0.63 14.05 5.96
CA TRP A 50 -1.62 13.07 6.42
C TRP A 50 -1.33 12.56 7.84
N THR A 51 -0.06 12.37 8.18
CA THR A 51 0.35 11.96 9.53
C THR A 51 0.15 13.10 10.54
N GLN A 52 0.51 14.32 10.17
CA GLN A 52 0.37 15.49 11.04
C GLN A 52 -1.10 15.83 11.33
N ASP A 53 -1.98 15.68 10.34
CA ASP A 53 -3.42 15.93 10.51
C ASP A 53 -4.09 14.85 11.39
N GLY A 54 -3.52 13.65 11.52
CA GLY A 54 -4.07 12.53 12.27
C GLY A 54 -5.35 11.92 11.68
N ILE A 55 -5.84 12.45 10.55
CA ILE A 55 -7.09 12.02 9.91
C ILE A 55 -6.98 10.57 9.43
N LEU A 56 -5.86 10.24 8.80
CA LEU A 56 -5.64 8.91 8.26
C LEU A 56 -5.56 7.88 9.39
N GLU A 57 -4.78 8.15 10.45
CA GLU A 57 -4.69 7.29 11.62
C GLU A 57 -6.04 7.11 12.32
N TYR A 58 -6.85 8.18 12.44
CA TYR A 58 -8.16 8.10 13.06
C TYR A 58 -9.12 7.14 12.33
N TYR A 59 -9.17 7.20 11.01
CA TYR A 59 -10.09 6.37 10.22
C TYR A 59 -9.50 5.00 9.85
N TRP A 60 -8.20 4.91 9.62
CA TRP A 60 -7.53 3.68 9.14
C TRP A 60 -6.83 2.90 10.23
N GLY A 61 -6.64 3.49 11.42
CA GLY A 61 -5.82 2.92 12.48
C GLY A 61 -4.32 2.98 12.15
N GLU A 62 -3.57 2.10 12.76
CA GLU A 62 -2.10 2.09 12.66
C GLU A 62 -1.58 1.40 11.38
N HIS A 63 -2.46 0.80 10.58
CA HIS A 63 -2.14 0.10 9.34
C HIS A 63 -2.66 0.87 8.13
N ILE A 64 -1.75 1.51 7.40
CA ILE A 64 -2.10 2.29 6.21
C ILE A 64 -2.01 1.38 4.97
N HIS A 65 -2.75 0.28 4.99
CA HIS A 65 -2.87 -0.68 3.88
C HIS A 65 -4.25 -1.33 3.89
N LEU A 66 -4.61 -2.04 2.84
CA LEU A 66 -5.87 -2.78 2.75
C LEU A 66 -5.89 -3.96 3.74
N GLY A 67 -7.08 -4.44 4.08
CA GLY A 67 -7.28 -5.62 4.91
C GLY A 67 -7.47 -6.89 4.08
N HIS A 68 -7.27 -8.05 4.70
CA HIS A 68 -7.57 -9.37 4.13
C HIS A 68 -8.87 -9.91 4.69
N TYR A 69 -9.86 -10.10 3.81
CA TYR A 69 -11.22 -10.52 4.18
C TYR A 69 -11.50 -12.01 3.97
N GLY A 70 -10.49 -12.78 3.64
CA GLY A 70 -10.63 -14.21 3.33
C GLY A 70 -10.80 -14.49 1.84
N SER A 71 -10.79 -15.80 1.49
CA SER A 71 -11.04 -16.28 0.12
C SER A 71 -11.95 -17.51 0.15
N PRO A 72 -13.27 -17.33 -0.05
CA PRO A 72 -14.01 -16.11 -0.43
C PRO A 72 -14.02 -15.04 0.68
N PRO A 73 -14.22 -13.75 0.32
CA PRO A 73 -14.29 -12.68 1.31
C PRO A 73 -15.48 -12.82 2.26
N GLU A 74 -15.24 -12.62 3.55
CA GLU A 74 -16.24 -12.64 4.60
C GLU A 74 -16.35 -11.27 5.27
N LYS A 75 -17.52 -10.99 5.88
CA LYS A 75 -17.70 -9.75 6.64
C LYS A 75 -16.90 -9.83 7.94
N LYS A 76 -16.00 -8.85 8.14
CA LYS A 76 -15.22 -8.72 9.38
C LYS A 76 -14.99 -7.24 9.73
N ASP A 77 -14.50 -7.02 10.94
CA ASP A 77 -14.08 -5.68 11.36
C ASP A 77 -12.93 -5.15 10.48
N PHE A 78 -12.98 -3.86 10.15
CA PHE A 78 -12.02 -3.22 9.26
C PHE A 78 -10.58 -3.24 9.79
N LEU A 79 -10.40 -3.04 11.09
CA LEU A 79 -9.06 -3.07 11.70
C LEU A 79 -8.56 -4.50 11.89
N ALA A 80 -9.46 -5.43 12.25
CA ALA A 80 -9.14 -6.84 12.30
C ALA A 80 -8.71 -7.39 10.93
N ALA A 81 -9.39 -6.99 9.85
CA ALA A 81 -9.00 -7.40 8.49
C ALA A 81 -7.58 -6.97 8.12
N LYS A 82 -7.08 -5.85 8.66
CA LYS A 82 -5.70 -5.38 8.43
C LYS A 82 -4.67 -6.19 9.22
N ALA A 83 -4.98 -6.53 10.48
CA ALA A 83 -4.14 -7.45 11.25
C ALA A 83 -4.09 -8.84 10.60
N ASP A 84 -5.25 -9.35 10.12
CA ASP A 84 -5.32 -10.60 9.37
C ASP A 84 -4.50 -10.55 8.08
N PHE A 85 -4.43 -9.39 7.41
CA PHE A 85 -3.58 -9.23 6.24
C PHE A 85 -2.11 -9.51 6.56
N VAL A 86 -1.60 -8.97 7.68
CA VAL A 86 -0.22 -9.22 8.11
C VAL A 86 -0.04 -10.70 8.41
N ALA A 87 -0.96 -11.35 9.13
CA ALA A 87 -0.89 -12.77 9.47
C ALA A 87 -0.90 -13.67 8.22
N GLU A 88 -1.81 -13.41 7.30
CA GLU A 88 -1.90 -14.15 6.04
C GLU A 88 -0.64 -13.97 5.17
N MET A 89 -0.08 -12.76 5.11
CA MET A 89 1.13 -12.49 4.36
C MET A 89 2.35 -13.16 5.01
N VAL A 90 2.45 -13.23 6.34
CA VAL A 90 3.47 -14.00 7.06
C VAL A 90 3.38 -15.48 6.71
N SER A 91 2.19 -16.05 6.78
CA SER A 91 1.92 -17.46 6.47
C SER A 91 2.23 -17.78 4.99
N TRP A 92 1.73 -16.95 4.06
CA TRP A 92 1.97 -17.11 2.62
C TRP A 92 3.47 -16.99 2.26
N GLY A 93 4.18 -16.08 2.93
CA GLY A 93 5.63 -15.91 2.80
C GLY A 93 6.44 -17.03 3.43
N GLY A 94 5.84 -17.87 4.29
CA GLY A 94 6.52 -18.90 5.07
C GLY A 94 7.43 -18.33 6.15
N LEU A 95 7.17 -17.09 6.60
CA LEU A 95 8.00 -16.37 7.56
C LEU A 95 7.81 -16.89 9.00
N ASP A 96 6.69 -17.52 9.29
CA ASP A 96 6.37 -18.20 10.56
C ASP A 96 7.33 -19.36 10.90
N LYS A 97 8.10 -19.82 9.92
CA LYS A 97 9.11 -20.88 10.06
C LYS A 97 10.51 -20.37 10.38
N LEU A 98 10.70 -19.06 10.35
CA LEU A 98 12.00 -18.44 10.62
C LEU A 98 12.27 -18.37 12.14
N PRO A 99 13.54 -18.35 12.56
CA PRO A 99 13.88 -18.31 13.97
C PRO A 99 13.50 -16.95 14.59
N THR A 100 13.11 -16.97 15.88
CA THR A 100 12.95 -15.76 16.67
C THR A 100 14.25 -14.96 16.67
N GLY A 101 14.12 -13.64 16.51
CA GLY A 101 15.25 -12.71 16.41
C GLY A 101 15.80 -12.56 14.99
N ALA A 102 15.23 -13.25 13.99
CA ALA A 102 15.59 -12.98 12.59
C ALA A 102 15.37 -11.50 12.24
N THR A 103 16.33 -10.91 11.51
CA THR A 103 16.31 -9.49 11.16
C THR A 103 15.36 -9.22 10.00
N LEU A 104 14.44 -8.28 10.18
CA LEU A 104 13.44 -7.92 9.17
C LEU A 104 13.51 -6.42 8.84
N LEU A 105 13.60 -6.09 7.55
CA LEU A 105 13.42 -4.74 7.03
C LEU A 105 12.00 -4.57 6.53
N ASP A 106 11.22 -3.64 7.15
CA ASP A 106 9.88 -3.24 6.71
C ASP A 106 9.99 -1.97 5.88
N VAL A 107 9.91 -2.11 4.54
CA VAL A 107 10.08 -1.03 3.57
C VAL A 107 8.76 -0.33 3.31
N GLY A 108 8.68 0.95 3.65
CA GLY A 108 7.44 1.71 3.61
C GLY A 108 6.56 1.44 4.84
N CYS A 109 7.17 1.34 6.02
CA CYS A 109 6.52 0.92 7.25
C CYS A 109 5.38 1.83 7.75
N GLY A 110 5.18 3.00 7.14
CA GLY A 110 4.22 3.99 7.61
C GLY A 110 4.46 4.38 9.07
N ILE A 111 3.42 4.35 9.89
CA ILE A 111 3.51 4.59 11.35
C ILE A 111 3.78 3.31 12.17
N GLY A 112 4.24 2.24 11.51
CA GLY A 112 4.80 1.06 12.15
C GLY A 112 3.80 0.01 12.63
N GLY A 113 2.55 0.03 12.19
CA GLY A 113 1.53 -0.94 12.62
C GLY A 113 1.95 -2.38 12.34
N SER A 114 2.29 -2.69 11.09
CA SER A 114 2.74 -4.03 10.68
C SER A 114 4.07 -4.40 11.33
N SER A 115 5.02 -3.46 11.42
CA SER A 115 6.31 -3.66 12.10
C SER A 115 6.13 -4.12 13.56
N ARG A 116 5.17 -3.51 14.31
CA ARG A 116 4.88 -3.90 15.70
C ARG A 116 4.30 -5.30 15.81
N ILE A 117 3.39 -5.69 14.92
CA ILE A 117 2.86 -7.07 14.86
C ILE A 117 3.98 -8.06 14.57
N LEU A 118 4.82 -7.80 13.56
CA LEU A 118 5.94 -8.66 13.19
C LEU A 118 6.94 -8.85 14.33
N ALA A 119 7.23 -7.77 15.07
CA ALA A 119 8.15 -7.85 16.21
C ALA A 119 7.52 -8.57 17.42
N ARG A 120 6.28 -8.24 17.78
CA ARG A 120 5.63 -8.74 19.01
C ARG A 120 5.14 -10.18 18.85
N ASP A 121 4.44 -10.47 17.72
CA ASP A 121 3.69 -11.70 17.57
C ASP A 121 4.52 -12.80 16.86
N TYR A 122 5.52 -12.39 16.06
CA TYR A 122 6.40 -13.32 15.33
C TYR A 122 7.86 -13.26 15.78
N GLY A 123 8.21 -12.35 16.69
CA GLY A 123 9.53 -12.30 17.31
C GLY A 123 10.66 -11.80 16.40
N PHE A 124 10.36 -11.08 15.31
CA PHE A 124 11.39 -10.50 14.46
C PHE A 124 12.09 -9.31 15.13
N ALA A 125 13.37 -9.11 14.78
CA ALA A 125 14.07 -7.85 15.05
C ALA A 125 13.81 -6.89 13.87
N VAL A 126 12.81 -6.01 14.02
CA VAL A 126 12.30 -5.20 12.92
C VAL A 126 13.02 -3.86 12.80
N THR A 127 13.44 -3.51 11.60
CA THR A 127 13.82 -2.15 11.20
C THR A 127 12.80 -1.66 10.18
N GLY A 128 11.96 -0.70 10.57
CA GLY A 128 11.00 -0.05 9.66
C GLY A 128 11.61 1.20 9.05
N ILE A 129 11.43 1.38 7.75
CA ILE A 129 11.83 2.59 7.04
C ILE A 129 10.68 3.25 6.30
N THR A 130 10.70 4.55 6.27
CA THR A 130 9.81 5.39 5.45
C THR A 130 10.53 6.69 5.09
N ILE A 131 10.16 7.28 3.96
CA ILE A 131 10.68 8.56 3.51
C ILE A 131 10.15 9.76 4.34
N SER A 132 9.09 9.56 5.14
CA SER A 132 8.42 10.60 5.94
C SER A 132 9.01 10.69 7.36
N PRO A 133 9.69 11.79 7.73
CA PRO A 133 10.15 12.02 9.10
C PRO A 133 9.01 12.04 10.12
N LYS A 134 7.82 12.50 9.72
CA LYS A 134 6.64 12.54 10.61
C LYS A 134 6.12 11.14 10.92
N GLN A 135 6.11 10.25 9.92
CA GLN A 135 5.76 8.84 10.15
C GLN A 135 6.77 8.16 11.08
N VAL A 136 8.07 8.39 10.90
CA VAL A 136 9.10 7.85 11.81
C VAL A 136 8.91 8.32 13.24
N ALA A 137 8.65 9.62 13.43
CA ALA A 137 8.38 10.17 14.77
C ALA A 137 7.14 9.52 15.40
N ARG A 138 6.06 9.41 14.62
CA ARG A 138 4.81 8.78 15.10
C ARG A 138 4.97 7.29 15.36
N ALA A 139 5.69 6.56 14.51
CA ALA A 139 5.98 5.15 14.71
C ALA A 139 6.74 4.89 16.01
N LYS A 140 7.75 5.73 16.32
CA LYS A 140 8.49 5.66 17.59
C LYS A 140 7.61 5.95 18.81
N GLU A 141 6.71 6.95 18.71
CA GLU A 141 5.77 7.30 19.78
C GLU A 141 4.79 6.16 20.10
N LEU A 142 4.29 5.48 19.04
CA LEU A 142 3.33 4.39 19.17
C LEU A 142 3.94 3.05 19.57
N THR A 143 5.28 2.93 19.60
CA THR A 143 5.95 1.66 19.83
C THR A 143 6.35 1.49 21.30
N PRO A 144 5.80 0.51 22.01
CA PRO A 144 6.19 0.21 23.39
C PRO A 144 7.68 -0.18 23.49
N PRO A 145 8.36 0.14 24.61
CA PRO A 145 9.81 -0.11 24.78
C PRO A 145 10.23 -1.58 24.71
N ASP A 146 9.30 -2.50 24.99
CA ASP A 146 9.50 -3.96 24.96
C ASP A 146 9.32 -4.58 23.56
N VAL A 147 8.84 -3.80 22.59
CA VAL A 147 8.69 -4.24 21.20
C VAL A 147 9.99 -4.01 20.43
N ASN A 148 10.59 -5.08 19.92
CA ASN A 148 11.88 -5.03 19.19
C ASN A 148 11.70 -4.47 17.76
N ALA A 149 11.27 -3.21 17.68
CA ALA A 149 11.10 -2.49 16.42
C ALA A 149 11.73 -1.10 16.49
N ARG A 150 12.53 -0.74 15.48
CA ARG A 150 13.13 0.60 15.34
C ARG A 150 12.76 1.21 13.99
N PHE A 151 12.70 2.54 13.94
CA PHE A 151 12.24 3.27 12.76
C PHE A 151 13.23 4.33 12.33
N LEU A 152 13.49 4.41 11.01
CA LEU A 152 14.44 5.32 10.40
C LEU A 152 13.82 6.01 9.18
N VAL A 153 14.28 7.21 8.87
CA VAL A 153 14.03 7.84 7.58
C VAL A 153 15.02 7.28 6.58
N ASP A 154 14.53 6.66 5.52
CA ASP A 154 15.37 6.11 4.44
C ASP A 154 14.58 6.04 3.13
N ASP A 155 15.30 6.06 2.00
CA ASP A 155 14.72 5.98 0.66
C ASP A 155 14.84 4.54 0.13
N ALA A 156 13.70 3.93 -0.18
CA ALA A 156 13.65 2.58 -0.74
C ALA A 156 14.32 2.44 -2.12
N MET A 157 14.58 3.58 -2.80
CA MET A 157 15.29 3.63 -4.08
C MET A 157 16.80 3.66 -3.93
N ALA A 158 17.32 3.86 -2.71
CA ALA A 158 18.75 3.92 -2.39
C ALA A 158 18.95 3.61 -0.90
N LEU A 159 18.72 2.35 -0.51
CA LEU A 159 18.77 1.92 0.88
C LEU A 159 20.16 2.13 1.50
N SER A 160 20.21 2.78 2.66
CA SER A 160 21.46 3.09 3.38
C SER A 160 22.13 1.86 4.03
N PHE A 161 21.51 0.69 3.95
CA PHE A 161 22.03 -0.54 4.52
C PHE A 161 23.04 -1.23 3.61
N PRO A 162 24.07 -1.87 4.18
CA PRO A 162 24.96 -2.75 3.43
C PRO A 162 24.22 -3.89 2.73
N ASP A 163 24.87 -4.48 1.73
CA ASP A 163 24.41 -5.74 1.14
C ASP A 163 24.26 -6.81 2.22
N GLU A 164 23.33 -7.74 2.03
CA GLU A 164 23.20 -8.95 2.85
C GLU A 164 22.97 -8.67 4.37
N SER A 165 22.18 -7.61 4.68
CA SER A 165 21.95 -7.16 6.06
C SER A 165 20.78 -7.84 6.76
N PHE A 166 19.77 -8.32 6.01
CA PHE A 166 18.50 -8.78 6.57
C PHE A 166 18.15 -10.21 6.16
N ASP A 167 17.53 -10.95 7.09
CA ASP A 167 16.99 -12.27 6.82
C ASP A 167 15.68 -12.20 6.05
N VAL A 168 14.90 -11.10 6.26
CA VAL A 168 13.63 -10.84 5.59
C VAL A 168 13.58 -9.39 5.11
N VAL A 169 13.09 -9.18 3.89
CA VAL A 169 12.61 -7.87 3.43
C VAL A 169 11.10 -7.97 3.18
N TRP A 170 10.38 -7.05 3.81
CA TRP A 170 8.94 -6.97 3.81
C TRP A 170 8.50 -5.61 3.28
N SER A 171 7.44 -5.56 2.47
CA SER A 171 6.87 -4.31 2.01
C SER A 171 5.38 -4.47 1.72
N ILE A 172 4.54 -3.56 2.24
CA ILE A 172 3.11 -3.50 1.93
C ILE A 172 2.78 -2.14 1.34
N GLU A 173 2.27 -2.13 0.11
CA GLU A 173 1.73 -0.96 -0.60
C GLU A 173 2.71 0.23 -0.71
N ALA A 174 4.02 -0.03 -0.65
CA ALA A 174 5.04 0.99 -0.89
C ALA A 174 5.49 1.05 -2.36
N GLY A 175 5.55 -0.09 -3.03
CA GLY A 175 5.98 -0.18 -4.43
C GLY A 175 5.19 0.67 -5.41
N PRO A 176 3.88 0.95 -5.23
CA PRO A 176 3.13 1.85 -6.09
C PRO A 176 3.74 3.26 -6.19
N HIS A 177 4.43 3.73 -5.15
CA HIS A 177 5.09 5.03 -5.11
C HIS A 177 6.49 5.07 -5.74
N MET A 178 7.08 3.92 -6.05
CA MET A 178 8.43 3.85 -6.59
C MET A 178 8.44 4.18 -8.08
N PRO A 179 9.21 5.19 -8.55
CA PRO A 179 9.20 5.60 -9.94
C PRO A 179 9.90 4.59 -10.86
N ASP A 180 10.95 3.93 -10.36
CA ASP A 180 11.68 2.89 -11.07
C ASP A 180 11.57 1.56 -10.31
N LYS A 181 10.75 0.66 -10.84
CA LYS A 181 10.49 -0.64 -10.23
C LYS A 181 11.70 -1.59 -10.30
N ALA A 182 12.58 -1.41 -11.29
CA ALA A 182 13.79 -2.22 -11.43
C ALA A 182 14.82 -1.85 -10.35
N VAL A 183 15.02 -0.55 -10.12
CA VAL A 183 15.88 -0.06 -9.02
C VAL A 183 15.31 -0.51 -7.67
N PHE A 184 13.99 -0.40 -7.47
CA PHE A 184 13.34 -0.87 -6.25
C PHE A 184 13.56 -2.36 -6.03
N ALA A 185 13.32 -3.20 -7.05
CA ALA A 185 13.56 -4.64 -6.99
C ALA A 185 15.02 -4.98 -6.65
N GLN A 186 15.97 -4.24 -7.26
CA GLN A 186 17.40 -4.42 -7.00
C GLN A 186 17.77 -4.12 -5.55
N GLU A 187 17.28 -3.00 -5.00
CA GLU A 187 17.59 -2.60 -3.63
C GLU A 187 16.99 -3.57 -2.60
N LEU A 188 15.71 -4.00 -2.79
CA LEU A 188 15.08 -4.99 -1.92
C LEU A 188 15.88 -6.29 -1.83
N LEU A 189 16.37 -6.78 -2.97
CA LEU A 189 17.14 -8.02 -3.03
C LEU A 189 18.60 -7.83 -2.60
N ARG A 190 19.21 -6.66 -2.84
CA ARG A 190 20.58 -6.37 -2.46
C ARG A 190 20.80 -6.50 -0.95
N VAL A 191 19.88 -5.96 -0.16
CA VAL A 191 20.00 -5.96 1.31
C VAL A 191 19.59 -7.25 1.98
N LEU A 192 18.99 -8.21 1.24
CA LEU A 192 18.73 -9.56 1.75
C LEU A 192 20.01 -10.38 1.86
N LYS A 193 20.13 -11.15 2.92
CA LYS A 193 21.17 -12.18 3.06
C LYS A 193 20.93 -13.32 2.04
N PRO A 194 21.97 -14.05 1.63
CA PRO A 194 21.80 -15.28 0.87
C PRO A 194 20.83 -16.24 1.58
N GLY A 195 19.84 -16.76 0.86
CA GLY A 195 18.74 -17.56 1.42
C GLY A 195 17.65 -16.76 2.15
N GLY A 196 17.81 -15.44 2.27
CA GLY A 196 16.80 -14.54 2.85
C GLY A 196 15.54 -14.44 2.00
N VAL A 197 14.43 -14.05 2.60
CA VAL A 197 13.10 -14.06 1.98
C VAL A 197 12.60 -12.64 1.75
N LEU A 198 12.23 -12.34 0.50
CA LEU A 198 11.46 -11.15 0.13
C LEU A 198 9.99 -11.48 0.12
N VAL A 199 9.15 -10.63 0.75
CA VAL A 199 7.69 -10.67 0.62
C VAL A 199 7.17 -9.26 0.38
N VAL A 200 6.48 -9.05 -0.74
CA VAL A 200 5.91 -7.76 -1.15
C VAL A 200 4.43 -7.92 -1.47
N ALA A 201 3.64 -6.95 -1.08
CA ALA A 201 2.23 -6.84 -1.40
C ALA A 201 1.95 -5.44 -1.96
N ASP A 202 1.48 -5.36 -3.21
CA ASP A 202 1.35 -4.07 -3.91
C ASP A 202 0.10 -3.94 -4.79
N TRP A 203 -0.28 -2.70 -5.05
CA TRP A 203 -1.22 -2.37 -6.10
C TRP A 203 -0.54 -2.45 -7.47
N ASN A 204 -1.19 -3.15 -8.37
CA ASN A 204 -0.66 -3.39 -9.71
C ASN A 204 -1.70 -2.98 -10.76
N GLN A 205 -1.25 -2.56 -11.92
CA GLN A 205 -2.08 -2.44 -13.10
C GLN A 205 -2.21 -3.80 -13.77
N ARG A 206 -3.33 -4.06 -14.45
CA ARG A 206 -3.45 -5.19 -15.38
C ARG A 206 -2.32 -5.13 -16.42
N ASP A 207 -1.76 -6.28 -16.79
CA ASP A 207 -0.71 -6.34 -17.82
C ASP A 207 -1.26 -5.92 -19.20
N ASP A 208 -0.73 -4.80 -19.71
CA ASP A 208 -1.12 -4.24 -21.00
C ASP A 208 -0.72 -5.15 -22.18
N ARG A 209 0.25 -6.06 -22.01
CA ARG A 209 0.65 -7.05 -23.01
C ARG A 209 -0.44 -8.11 -23.18
N GLN A 210 -1.15 -8.46 -22.11
CA GLN A 210 -2.27 -9.42 -22.14
C GLN A 210 -3.57 -8.74 -22.60
N LYS A 211 -3.87 -7.56 -22.09
CA LYS A 211 -5.06 -6.79 -22.43
C LYS A 211 -4.78 -5.30 -22.32
N PRO A 212 -4.46 -4.62 -23.44
CA PRO A 212 -4.20 -3.19 -23.47
C PRO A 212 -5.35 -2.37 -22.90
N LEU A 213 -4.99 -1.24 -22.27
CA LEU A 213 -5.98 -0.28 -21.78
C LEU A 213 -6.81 0.28 -22.93
N ASN A 214 -8.12 0.15 -22.84
CA ASN A 214 -9.04 0.71 -23.81
C ASN A 214 -9.21 2.23 -23.63
N PHE A 215 -10.00 2.85 -24.52
CA PHE A 215 -10.22 4.29 -24.54
C PHE A 215 -10.76 4.85 -23.22
N TRP A 216 -11.62 4.10 -22.52
CA TRP A 216 -12.22 4.54 -21.26
C TRP A 216 -11.33 4.24 -20.05
N GLU A 217 -10.55 3.19 -20.09
CA GLU A 217 -9.65 2.77 -19.01
C GLU A 217 -8.45 3.71 -18.85
N ARG A 218 -7.92 4.26 -19.95
CA ARG A 218 -6.77 5.19 -19.93
C ARG A 218 -6.99 6.44 -19.06
N PRO A 219 -8.10 7.20 -19.21
CA PRO A 219 -8.37 8.35 -18.34
C PRO A 219 -8.62 7.94 -16.90
N VAL A 220 -9.24 6.78 -16.64
CA VAL A 220 -9.43 6.25 -15.28
C VAL A 220 -8.08 5.98 -14.62
N MET A 221 -7.16 5.26 -15.28
CA MET A 221 -5.82 5.00 -14.73
C MET A 221 -5.05 6.30 -14.49
N ARG A 222 -5.08 7.23 -15.46
CA ARG A 222 -4.43 8.54 -15.25
C ARG A 222 -4.98 9.25 -14.02
N GLN A 223 -6.30 9.27 -13.83
CA GLN A 223 -6.93 9.91 -12.69
C GLN A 223 -6.55 9.24 -11.38
N LEU A 224 -6.47 7.91 -11.32
CA LEU A 224 -6.03 7.17 -10.13
C LEU A 224 -4.59 7.53 -9.75
N LEU A 225 -3.68 7.57 -10.71
CA LEU A 225 -2.28 7.95 -10.49
C LEU A 225 -2.17 9.41 -10.02
N ASP A 226 -2.87 10.32 -10.69
CA ASP A 226 -2.78 11.77 -10.43
C ASP A 226 -3.41 12.18 -9.08
N GLN A 227 -4.37 11.42 -8.53
CA GLN A 227 -5.03 11.79 -7.26
C GLN A 227 -4.15 11.56 -6.03
N TRP A 228 -3.31 10.52 -6.06
CA TRP A 228 -2.47 10.15 -4.92
C TRP A 228 -0.96 10.21 -5.22
N SER A 229 -0.55 11.00 -6.22
CA SER A 229 0.85 11.23 -6.57
C SER A 229 1.60 9.92 -6.89
N HIS A 230 0.94 8.98 -7.58
CA HIS A 230 1.60 7.76 -7.99
C HIS A 230 2.30 7.90 -9.35
N PRO A 231 3.50 7.36 -9.51
CA PRO A 231 4.05 7.00 -10.81
C PRO A 231 3.25 5.83 -11.42
N ALA A 232 3.62 5.39 -12.62
CA ALA A 232 2.98 4.25 -13.26
C ALA A 232 3.09 2.98 -12.41
N PHE A 233 1.99 2.23 -12.29
CA PHE A 233 2.00 0.93 -11.64
C PHE A 233 2.63 -0.13 -12.56
N ALA A 234 3.38 -1.05 -11.99
CA ALA A 234 3.74 -2.29 -12.67
C ALA A 234 2.53 -3.24 -12.74
N SER A 235 2.54 -4.18 -13.66
CA SER A 235 1.70 -5.37 -13.56
C SER A 235 2.31 -6.39 -12.58
N ILE A 236 1.52 -7.38 -12.12
CA ILE A 236 2.04 -8.48 -11.29
C ILE A 236 3.16 -9.19 -12.05
N GLU A 237 2.91 -9.52 -13.29
CA GLU A 237 3.86 -10.19 -14.18
C GLU A 237 5.12 -9.34 -14.41
N GLY A 238 4.93 -8.03 -14.67
CA GLY A 238 6.04 -7.11 -14.93
C GLY A 238 6.94 -6.89 -13.71
N PHE A 239 6.39 -6.79 -12.51
CA PHE A 239 7.23 -6.65 -11.31
C PHE A 239 7.94 -7.95 -10.96
N ALA A 240 7.30 -9.11 -11.14
CA ALA A 240 7.96 -10.41 -10.98
C ALA A 240 9.12 -10.58 -11.97
N GLU A 241 8.97 -10.15 -13.22
CA GLU A 241 10.04 -10.13 -14.23
C GLU A 241 11.20 -9.22 -13.79
N GLN A 242 10.91 -8.04 -13.20
CA GLN A 242 11.95 -7.13 -12.70
C GLN A 242 12.71 -7.72 -11.51
N LEU A 243 12.03 -8.39 -10.58
CA LEU A 243 12.68 -9.12 -9.49
C LEU A 243 13.61 -10.23 -10.04
N ALA A 244 13.13 -11.03 -10.97
CA ALA A 244 13.93 -12.08 -11.60
C ALA A 244 15.13 -11.53 -12.40
N ALA A 245 14.93 -10.40 -13.09
CA ALA A 245 15.96 -9.74 -13.91
C ALA A 245 17.15 -9.19 -13.10
N THR A 246 17.02 -9.05 -11.78
CA THR A 246 18.15 -8.67 -10.91
C THR A 246 19.27 -9.72 -10.88
N GLY A 247 18.98 -10.98 -11.24
CA GLY A 247 19.91 -12.10 -11.13
C GLY A 247 20.21 -12.54 -9.69
N LEU A 248 19.48 -11.98 -8.71
CA LEU A 248 19.67 -12.26 -7.27
C LEU A 248 18.65 -13.24 -6.69
N VAL A 249 17.69 -13.70 -7.48
CA VAL A 249 16.62 -14.61 -7.05
C VAL A 249 17.04 -16.06 -7.28
N ASP A 250 16.82 -16.91 -6.27
CA ASP A 250 16.94 -18.35 -6.38
C ASP A 250 15.63 -18.96 -6.87
N GLY A 251 15.66 -19.60 -8.03
CA GLY A 251 14.49 -20.17 -8.67
C GLY A 251 13.51 -19.11 -9.23
N GLU A 252 12.22 -19.33 -9.00
CA GLU A 252 11.16 -18.49 -9.53
C GLU A 252 10.60 -17.52 -8.48
N VAL A 253 10.17 -16.35 -8.93
CA VAL A 253 9.37 -15.41 -8.10
C VAL A 253 7.94 -15.96 -8.00
N MET A 254 7.54 -16.36 -6.79
CA MET A 254 6.13 -16.73 -6.53
C MET A 254 5.25 -15.49 -6.54
N THR A 255 4.12 -15.58 -7.23
CA THR A 255 3.12 -14.51 -7.25
C THR A 255 1.74 -15.03 -6.87
N ALA A 256 0.91 -14.15 -6.33
CA ALA A 256 -0.52 -14.40 -6.13
C ALA A 256 -1.32 -13.13 -6.36
N ASP A 257 -2.61 -13.28 -6.64
CA ASP A 257 -3.56 -12.19 -6.80
C ASP A 257 -4.56 -12.20 -5.63
N TRP A 258 -4.37 -11.27 -4.71
CA TRP A 258 -5.26 -11.10 -3.55
C TRP A 258 -6.34 -10.04 -3.77
N THR A 259 -6.60 -9.63 -5.02
CA THR A 259 -7.61 -8.61 -5.35
C THR A 259 -8.96 -8.91 -4.69
N LYS A 260 -9.45 -10.14 -4.78
CA LYS A 260 -10.76 -10.49 -4.21
C LYS A 260 -10.76 -10.39 -2.69
N ALA A 261 -9.70 -10.86 -2.04
CA ALA A 261 -9.58 -10.85 -0.58
C ALA A 261 -9.46 -9.43 0.01
N THR A 262 -8.89 -8.48 -0.74
CA THR A 262 -8.67 -7.10 -0.28
C THR A 262 -9.76 -6.12 -0.72
N LEU A 263 -10.55 -6.48 -1.74
CA LEU A 263 -11.54 -5.62 -2.38
C LEU A 263 -12.57 -4.99 -1.43
N PRO A 264 -13.06 -5.65 -0.36
CA PRO A 264 -14.00 -5.06 0.57
C PRO A 264 -13.45 -3.83 1.31
N SER A 265 -12.12 -3.75 1.55
CA SER A 265 -11.48 -2.62 2.23
C SER A 265 -11.85 -1.26 1.65
N TRP A 266 -12.03 -1.15 0.32
CA TRP A 266 -12.36 0.12 -0.33
C TRP A 266 -13.70 0.69 0.12
N ILE A 267 -14.70 -0.17 0.31
CA ILE A 267 -16.02 0.26 0.80
C ILE A 267 -15.98 0.47 2.30
N ASP A 268 -15.29 -0.39 3.03
CA ASP A 268 -15.16 -0.26 4.49
C ASP A 268 -14.41 1.02 4.87
N THR A 269 -13.45 1.47 4.07
CA THR A 269 -12.79 2.78 4.24
C THR A 269 -13.80 3.93 4.22
N ILE A 270 -14.73 3.94 3.25
CA ILE A 270 -15.79 4.96 3.20
C ILE A 270 -16.71 4.81 4.41
N TRP A 271 -17.03 3.55 4.78
CA TRP A 271 -17.91 3.24 5.89
C TRP A 271 -17.34 3.72 7.24
N GLN A 272 -16.01 3.73 7.42
CA GLN A 272 -15.38 4.33 8.61
C GLN A 272 -15.76 5.81 8.80
N GLY A 273 -15.82 6.58 7.72
CA GLY A 273 -16.28 7.98 7.75
C GLY A 273 -17.76 8.13 8.16
N VAL A 274 -18.60 7.14 7.83
CA VAL A 274 -20.02 7.14 8.18
C VAL A 274 -20.25 6.73 9.64
N ILE A 275 -19.58 5.66 10.11
CA ILE A 275 -19.78 5.12 11.47
C ILE A 275 -18.99 5.87 12.55
N ARG A 276 -18.02 6.71 12.16
CA ARG A 276 -17.22 7.55 13.06
C ARG A 276 -17.42 9.05 12.76
N PRO A 277 -18.66 9.57 12.85
CA PRO A 277 -18.95 10.96 12.52
C PRO A 277 -18.27 11.97 13.46
N GLN A 278 -17.78 11.53 14.63
CA GLN A 278 -17.04 12.36 15.58
C GLN A 278 -15.78 12.97 14.95
N GLY A 279 -15.16 12.30 13.98
CA GLY A 279 -14.03 12.84 13.23
C GLY A 279 -14.36 14.15 12.50
N TRP A 280 -15.62 14.35 12.08
CA TRP A 280 -16.04 15.60 11.42
C TRP A 280 -15.95 16.81 12.36
N TRP A 281 -16.20 16.60 13.65
CA TRP A 281 -16.07 17.64 14.68
C TRP A 281 -14.63 17.79 15.15
N GLN A 282 -13.91 16.69 15.30
CA GLN A 282 -12.52 16.66 15.78
C GLN A 282 -11.57 17.37 14.81
N PHE A 283 -11.72 17.14 13.52
CA PHE A 283 -10.84 17.71 12.49
C PHE A 283 -11.42 18.98 11.83
N GLY A 284 -12.62 19.42 12.25
CA GLY A 284 -13.28 20.62 11.76
C GLY A 284 -13.60 20.57 10.25
N LEU A 285 -13.98 21.73 9.70
CA LEU A 285 -14.39 21.83 8.29
C LEU A 285 -13.30 21.40 7.31
N THR A 286 -12.05 21.72 7.61
CA THR A 286 -10.90 21.34 6.77
C THR A 286 -10.75 19.82 6.70
N GLY A 287 -10.85 19.12 7.82
CA GLY A 287 -10.79 17.65 7.87
C GLY A 287 -11.97 17.00 7.15
N LEU A 288 -13.19 17.56 7.30
CA LEU A 288 -14.36 17.09 6.57
C LEU A 288 -14.15 17.23 5.05
N VAL A 289 -13.71 18.39 4.56
CA VAL A 289 -13.45 18.63 3.14
C VAL A 289 -12.40 17.68 2.60
N LYS A 290 -11.30 17.47 3.34
CA LYS A 290 -10.25 16.49 2.97
C LYS A 290 -10.81 15.08 2.87
N SER A 291 -11.59 14.62 3.87
CA SER A 291 -12.17 13.28 3.89
C SER A 291 -13.16 13.06 2.74
N VAL A 292 -14.06 14.01 2.51
CA VAL A 292 -15.07 13.93 1.42
C VAL A 292 -14.39 13.93 0.04
N ARG A 293 -13.31 14.68 -0.11
CA ARG A 293 -12.52 14.72 -1.36
C ARG A 293 -11.95 13.35 -1.74
N GLU A 294 -11.58 12.52 -0.78
CA GLU A 294 -10.99 11.21 -1.07
C GLU A 294 -12.05 10.17 -1.53
N VAL A 295 -13.34 10.37 -1.19
CA VAL A 295 -14.41 9.41 -1.51
C VAL A 295 -14.49 9.06 -3.01
N PRO A 296 -14.46 10.01 -3.96
CA PRO A 296 -14.48 9.66 -5.39
C PRO A 296 -13.29 8.80 -5.82
N THR A 297 -12.09 9.07 -5.29
CA THR A 297 -10.88 8.29 -5.58
C THR A 297 -11.01 6.87 -5.03
N ILE A 298 -11.50 6.71 -3.81
CA ILE A 298 -11.74 5.39 -3.19
C ILE A 298 -12.76 4.58 -4.00
N LEU A 299 -13.85 5.21 -4.46
CA LEU A 299 -14.83 4.56 -5.32
C LEU A 299 -14.25 4.17 -6.68
N LEU A 300 -13.39 5.03 -7.25
CA LEU A 300 -12.71 4.75 -8.51
C LEU A 300 -11.70 3.59 -8.36
N MET A 301 -10.97 3.52 -7.25
CA MET A 301 -10.11 2.38 -6.90
C MET A 301 -10.94 1.10 -6.77
N ARG A 302 -12.05 1.17 -6.01
CA ARG A 302 -12.97 0.02 -5.89
C ARG A 302 -13.45 -0.49 -7.25
N LEU A 303 -13.78 0.42 -8.17
CA LEU A 303 -14.18 0.09 -9.54
C LEU A 303 -13.01 -0.53 -10.33
N ALA A 304 -11.84 0.08 -10.28
CA ALA A 304 -10.65 -0.40 -11.00
C ALA A 304 -10.23 -1.82 -10.56
N PHE A 305 -10.21 -2.08 -9.24
CA PHE A 305 -9.94 -3.42 -8.72
C PHE A 305 -11.08 -4.40 -9.04
N GLY A 306 -12.35 -3.96 -8.93
CA GLY A 306 -13.51 -4.80 -9.21
C GLY A 306 -13.67 -5.20 -10.68
N THR A 307 -13.15 -4.40 -11.62
CA THR A 307 -13.16 -4.69 -13.06
C THR A 307 -11.88 -5.36 -13.56
N GLY A 308 -10.88 -5.56 -12.68
CA GLY A 308 -9.58 -6.11 -13.03
C GLY A 308 -8.69 -5.15 -13.82
N LEU A 309 -8.99 -3.84 -13.79
CA LEU A 309 -8.09 -2.80 -14.31
C LEU A 309 -6.87 -2.65 -13.39
N CYS A 310 -7.12 -2.69 -12.06
CA CYS A 310 -6.10 -2.85 -11.05
C CYS A 310 -6.22 -4.22 -10.38
N ARG A 311 -5.09 -4.73 -9.89
CA ARG A 311 -4.97 -6.00 -9.19
C ARG A 311 -4.15 -5.81 -7.92
N PHE A 312 -4.35 -6.68 -6.93
CA PHE A 312 -3.55 -6.69 -5.71
C PHE A 312 -2.56 -7.85 -5.78
N GLY A 313 -1.31 -7.53 -6.09
CA GLY A 313 -0.25 -8.52 -6.30
C GLY A 313 0.49 -8.86 -5.03
N MET A 314 0.80 -10.13 -4.87
CA MET A 314 1.70 -10.68 -3.87
C MET A 314 2.93 -11.22 -4.55
N PHE A 315 4.10 -10.98 -3.97
CA PHE A 315 5.39 -11.41 -4.50
C PHE A 315 6.22 -12.03 -3.39
N ARG A 316 6.77 -13.22 -3.65
CA ARG A 316 7.74 -13.87 -2.78
C ARG A 316 8.94 -14.31 -3.61
N ALA A 317 10.12 -13.98 -3.13
CA ALA A 317 11.37 -14.46 -3.70
C ALA A 317 12.34 -14.90 -2.59
N VAL A 318 13.23 -15.81 -2.91
CA VAL A 318 14.35 -16.18 -2.04
C VAL A 318 15.63 -15.67 -2.68
N ARG A 319 16.51 -15.05 -1.91
CA ARG A 319 17.79 -14.60 -2.42
C ARG A 319 18.70 -15.79 -2.71
N ALA A 320 19.30 -15.79 -3.89
CA ALA A 320 20.29 -16.82 -4.29
C ALA A 320 21.48 -16.85 -3.33
N GLN A 321 22.05 -18.05 -3.14
CA GLN A 321 23.29 -18.22 -2.38
C GLN A 321 24.45 -17.51 -3.11
N SER A 322 25.39 -16.95 -2.36
CA SER A 322 26.60 -16.40 -2.96
C SER A 322 27.42 -17.53 -3.57
N HIS A 323 27.98 -17.33 -4.79
CA HIS A 323 28.79 -18.32 -5.48
C HIS A 323 29.95 -18.85 -4.62
N LEU A 324 30.44 -18.07 -3.64
CA LEU A 324 31.47 -18.49 -2.70
C LEU A 324 30.99 -19.57 -1.69
N GLN A 325 29.72 -19.53 -1.29
CA GLN A 325 29.15 -20.53 -0.38
C GLN A 325 28.73 -21.80 -1.13
N ALA A 326 28.26 -21.68 -2.38
CA ALA A 326 27.94 -22.84 -3.22
C ALA A 326 29.20 -23.73 -3.48
N SER A 327 30.35 -23.14 -3.78
CA SER A 327 31.59 -23.88 -3.99
C SER A 327 32.14 -24.52 -2.72
N GLN A 328 31.90 -23.95 -1.54
CA GLN A 328 32.28 -24.58 -0.26
C GLN A 328 31.37 -25.76 0.11
N GLN A 329 30.09 -25.66 -0.21
CA GLN A 329 29.11 -26.71 0.07
C GLN A 329 29.29 -27.93 -0.85
N GLU A 330 29.63 -27.70 -2.14
CA GLU A 330 30.02 -28.76 -3.08
C GLU A 330 31.33 -29.46 -2.67
N SER A 331 32.30 -28.70 -2.14
CA SER A 331 33.56 -29.28 -1.67
C SER A 331 33.38 -30.14 -0.41
N LEU A 332 32.45 -29.80 0.49
CA LEU A 332 32.13 -30.60 1.68
C LEU A 332 31.32 -31.85 1.34
N THR A 333 30.45 -31.83 0.33
CA THR A 333 29.64 -32.97 -0.11
C THR A 333 30.50 -33.97 -0.94
N SER A 334 31.57 -33.51 -1.57
CA SER A 334 32.48 -34.38 -2.33
C SER A 334 33.50 -35.10 -1.47
N VAL A 335 33.61 -34.79 -0.18
CA VAL A 335 34.56 -35.39 0.80
C VAL A 335 33.86 -36.40 1.74
N MET A 336 32.55 -36.53 1.66
CA MET A 336 31.75 -37.57 2.32
C MET A 336 31.38 -38.69 1.34
#